data_af2a4c1151fd5ef1c0bc0ffa842aa50a
#
_entry.id   af2a4c1151fd5ef1c0bc0ffa842aa50a
#
_cell.length_a   1.000
_cell.length_b   1.000
_cell.length_c   1.000
_cell.angle_alpha   90.00
_cell.angle_beta   90.00
_cell.angle_gamma   90.00
#
_symmetry.space_group_name_H-M   'P 1'
#
loop_
_entity.id
_entity.type
_entity.pdbx_description
1 polymer ?
#
loop_
_entity_poly.entity_id
_entity_poly.type
_entity_poly.pdbx_seq_one_letter_code
_entity_poly.pdbx_strand_id
1 'polypeptide(L)'
;MGENKTPKDETPKIKVGWVGYAAFIFAIIIFSGIFSSSDSWLKVFDFNVLNGKFGTIPPGAEKALDFRGADGTGARDGFLFAIELIPAVILALGIVNVIDGLGGLRAAQKLMTPILKPLLGIPGITALASIANMQSTDAAAGMVKELYDQGEITDNERSILIAYQTSASAFITNYFSSGAAVFSYMVAPIIVPIIVMFVFKIIGGNLMRMYLKMFYRKDTTGGNANGNA
;
A
#
# COMPACT_ATOMS: atom_id res chain seq x y z
N MET A 1 28.63 69.81 16.93
CA MET A 1 28.62 68.71 17.89
C MET A 1 27.38 67.85 17.58
N GLY A 2 27.53 66.85 16.77
CA GLY A 2 26.45 65.96 16.44
C GLY A 2 26.60 64.67 17.28
N GLU A 3 25.61 64.40 18.12
CA GLU A 3 25.52 63.16 18.91
C GLU A 3 25.31 61.98 17.96
N ASN A 4 26.30 61.15 17.93
CA ASN A 4 26.28 59.90 17.20
C ASN A 4 25.45 58.87 18.04
N LYS A 5 24.12 58.75 17.78
CA LYS A 5 23.29 57.71 18.35
C LYS A 5 23.65 56.37 17.73
N THR A 6 24.38 55.55 18.49
CA THR A 6 24.54 54.11 18.22
C THR A 6 23.17 53.46 18.04
N PRO A 7 22.97 52.64 16.99
CA PRO A 7 21.72 51.89 16.82
C PRO A 7 21.56 50.91 18.00
N LYS A 8 20.43 51.02 18.72
CA LYS A 8 20.02 50.01 19.70
C LYS A 8 19.83 48.72 18.95
N ASP A 9 20.63 47.74 19.31
CA ASP A 9 20.54 46.35 18.88
C ASP A 9 19.24 45.76 19.44
N GLU A 10 18.11 45.98 18.73
CA GLU A 10 16.82 45.43 19.06
C GLU A 10 16.80 43.97 18.53
N THR A 11 17.31 43.07 19.35
CA THR A 11 17.11 41.64 19.09
C THR A 11 15.60 41.33 19.05
N PRO A 12 15.08 40.77 17.96
CA PRO A 12 13.65 40.47 17.82
C PRO A 12 13.20 39.53 18.95
N LYS A 13 12.18 39.94 19.71
CA LYS A 13 11.58 39.12 20.77
C LYS A 13 10.91 37.90 20.16
N ILE A 14 11.62 36.76 20.15
CA ILE A 14 11.09 35.50 19.67
C ILE A 14 10.05 34.97 20.66
N LYS A 15 8.79 34.85 20.24
CA LYS A 15 7.72 34.28 21.06
C LYS A 15 7.72 32.74 20.81
N VAL A 16 8.08 32.01 21.84
CA VAL A 16 8.08 30.52 21.79
C VAL A 16 6.92 30.02 22.65
N GLY A 17 6.04 29.19 22.04
CA GLY A 17 4.98 28.51 22.77
C GLY A 17 5.53 27.33 23.61
N TRP A 18 4.75 26.85 24.56
CA TRP A 18 5.11 25.74 25.44
C TRP A 18 5.52 24.47 24.67
N VAL A 19 4.89 24.22 23.50
CA VAL A 19 5.22 23.08 22.59
C VAL A 19 6.67 23.18 22.11
N GLY A 20 7.16 24.39 21.81
CA GLY A 20 8.55 24.59 21.41
C GLY A 20 9.54 24.22 22.52
N TYR A 21 9.23 24.58 23.76
CA TYR A 21 10.07 24.19 24.91
C TYR A 21 10.01 22.67 25.16
N ALA A 22 8.83 22.06 25.07
CA ALA A 22 8.68 20.60 25.20
C ALA A 22 9.47 19.85 24.13
N ALA A 23 9.40 20.28 22.87
CA ALA A 23 10.17 19.70 21.77
C ALA A 23 11.68 19.85 21.98
N PHE A 24 12.13 21.00 22.50
CA PHE A 24 13.53 21.25 22.80
C PHE A 24 14.04 20.35 23.93
N ILE A 25 13.28 20.20 25.02
CA ILE A 25 13.59 19.28 26.12
C ILE A 25 13.66 17.84 25.62
N PHE A 26 12.68 17.44 24.79
CA PHE A 26 12.67 16.10 24.18
C PHE A 26 13.92 15.86 23.32
N ALA A 27 14.32 16.85 22.51
CA ALA A 27 15.56 16.74 21.72
C ALA A 27 16.80 16.58 22.63
N ILE A 28 16.88 17.35 23.71
CA ILE A 28 17.98 17.20 24.69
C ILE A 28 17.99 15.79 25.26
N ILE A 29 16.86 15.24 25.67
CA ILE A 29 16.75 13.89 26.23
C ILE A 29 17.23 12.85 25.22
N ILE A 30 16.75 12.88 23.99
CA ILE A 30 17.08 11.92 22.94
C ILE A 30 18.58 11.92 22.61
N PHE A 31 19.22 13.08 22.60
CA PHE A 31 20.64 13.22 22.26
C PHE A 31 21.57 13.18 23.47
N SER A 32 21.06 13.13 24.68
CA SER A 32 21.86 13.21 25.92
C SER A 32 22.64 11.93 26.24
N GLY A 33 22.21 10.77 25.73
CA GLY A 33 22.75 9.48 26.12
C GLY A 33 22.35 9.01 27.52
N ILE A 34 21.44 9.71 28.21
CA ILE A 34 21.03 9.37 29.60
C ILE A 34 20.48 7.94 29.70
N PHE A 35 19.76 7.50 28.65
CA PHE A 35 19.12 6.18 28.63
C PHE A 35 19.97 5.09 27.98
N SER A 36 21.17 5.38 27.51
CA SER A 36 22.04 4.43 26.81
C SER A 36 22.36 3.18 27.63
N SER A 37 22.52 3.33 28.95
CA SER A 37 22.84 2.26 29.91
C SER A 37 21.64 1.75 30.71
N SER A 38 20.43 2.24 30.41
CA SER A 38 19.21 1.82 31.12
C SER A 38 18.82 0.40 30.74
N ASP A 39 18.33 -0.42 31.65
CA ASP A 39 17.79 -1.76 31.38
C ASP A 39 16.26 -1.72 31.09
N SER A 40 15.68 -0.53 31.05
CA SER A 40 14.27 -0.28 30.82
C SER A 40 13.98 -0.03 29.34
N TRP A 41 12.69 -0.11 28.95
CA TRP A 41 12.18 0.30 27.66
C TRP A 41 12.50 1.78 27.31
N LEU A 42 12.85 2.61 28.31
CA LEU A 42 13.26 4.01 28.12
C LEU A 42 14.49 4.19 27.21
N LYS A 43 15.24 3.12 26.93
CA LYS A 43 16.30 3.11 25.91
C LYS A 43 15.83 3.62 24.55
N VAL A 44 14.53 3.49 24.23
CA VAL A 44 13.94 4.00 22.98
C VAL A 44 14.11 5.51 22.84
N PHE A 45 14.29 6.25 23.95
CA PHE A 45 14.52 7.69 23.93
C PHE A 45 16.00 8.07 23.85
N ASP A 46 16.86 7.15 23.45
CA ASP A 46 18.29 7.41 23.24
C ASP A 46 18.67 7.26 21.77
N PHE A 47 19.27 8.31 21.20
CA PHE A 47 19.66 8.33 19.80
C PHE A 47 20.63 7.20 19.43
N ASN A 48 21.58 6.87 20.31
CA ASN A 48 22.54 5.79 20.04
C ASN A 48 21.86 4.42 19.97
N VAL A 49 20.81 4.23 20.78
CA VAL A 49 19.98 3.02 20.74
C VAL A 49 19.17 2.98 19.46
N LEU A 50 18.51 4.07 19.12
CA LEU A 50 17.76 4.20 17.85
C LEU A 50 18.64 4.01 16.62
N ASN A 51 19.87 4.50 16.67
CA ASN A 51 20.85 4.32 15.59
C ASN A 51 21.43 2.90 15.52
N GLY A 52 21.02 2.01 16.43
CA GLY A 52 21.44 0.62 16.43
C GLY A 52 22.79 0.35 17.08
N LYS A 53 23.24 1.23 17.98
CA LYS A 53 24.49 1.04 18.69
C LYS A 53 24.31 0.20 19.96
N PHE A 54 23.13 0.24 20.57
CA PHE A 54 22.82 -0.42 21.84
C PHE A 54 21.44 -1.03 21.86
N GLY A 55 21.33 -2.11 22.54
CA GLY A 55 20.10 -2.45 23.17
C GLY A 55 19.25 -3.54 22.64
N THR A 56 18.95 -4.38 23.53
CA THR A 56 17.92 -5.41 23.49
C THR A 56 16.58 -4.80 23.84
N ILE A 57 15.57 -4.95 22.99
CA ILE A 57 14.20 -4.53 23.27
C ILE A 57 13.27 -5.69 22.92
N PRO A 58 12.29 -6.00 23.73
CA PRO A 58 12.03 -5.65 25.12
C PRO A 58 12.62 -6.66 26.11
N PRO A 59 12.74 -6.32 27.39
CA PRO A 59 13.05 -7.31 28.41
C PRO A 59 11.91 -8.34 28.47
N GLY A 60 12.25 -9.62 28.24
CA GLY A 60 11.31 -10.74 28.32
C GLY A 60 10.97 -11.45 27.00
N ALA A 61 11.48 -11.02 25.86
CA ALA A 61 11.37 -11.80 24.63
C ALA A 61 12.35 -12.99 24.65
N GLU A 62 11.90 -14.16 24.21
CA GLU A 62 12.78 -15.37 24.08
C GLU A 62 13.98 -15.12 23.15
N LYS A 63 13.90 -14.17 22.24
CA LYS A 63 15.01 -13.58 21.49
C LYS A 63 15.03 -12.09 21.73
N ALA A 64 16.13 -11.62 22.26
CA ALA A 64 16.39 -10.21 22.38
C ALA A 64 16.42 -9.54 21.00
N LEU A 65 15.47 -8.65 20.75
CA LEU A 65 15.45 -7.81 19.55
C LEU A 65 16.37 -6.61 19.79
N ASP A 66 17.36 -6.47 18.93
CA ASP A 66 18.29 -5.35 18.92
C ASP A 66 17.84 -4.32 17.87
N PHE A 67 17.90 -3.02 18.15
CA PHE A 67 17.63 -1.98 17.15
C PHE A 67 18.60 -2.02 15.98
N ARG A 68 19.81 -2.46 16.20
CA ARG A 68 20.75 -2.74 15.12
C ARG A 68 20.21 -3.82 14.20
N GLY A 69 19.60 -4.85 14.78
CA GLY A 69 19.00 -5.95 14.07
C GLY A 69 19.98 -6.96 13.52
N ALA A 70 19.41 -8.01 12.96
CA ALA A 70 20.10 -9.02 12.17
C ALA A 70 19.12 -9.53 11.12
N ASP A 71 19.62 -10.02 10.02
CA ASP A 71 18.82 -10.65 8.94
C ASP A 71 17.62 -9.80 8.46
N GLY A 72 17.82 -8.51 8.30
CA GLY A 72 16.81 -7.56 7.84
C GLY A 72 15.84 -7.07 8.92
N THR A 73 16.04 -7.48 10.18
CA THR A 73 15.25 -6.99 11.31
C THR A 73 15.98 -5.87 12.05
N GLY A 74 15.25 -4.90 12.62
CA GLY A 74 15.82 -3.72 13.26
C GLY A 74 16.10 -2.58 12.28
N ALA A 75 16.33 -1.37 12.80
CA ALA A 75 16.36 -0.16 11.98
C ALA A 75 17.51 -0.14 10.96
N ARG A 76 18.72 -0.49 11.40
CA ARG A 76 19.90 -0.45 10.52
C ARG A 76 19.91 -1.59 9.51
N ASP A 77 19.74 -2.81 9.97
CA ASP A 77 19.78 -3.98 9.11
C ASP A 77 18.57 -4.02 8.19
N GLY A 78 17.40 -3.54 8.65
CA GLY A 78 16.23 -3.36 7.80
C GLY A 78 16.45 -2.36 6.67
N PHE A 79 17.19 -1.27 6.92
CA PHE A 79 17.56 -0.31 5.87
C PHE A 79 18.52 -0.94 4.84
N LEU A 80 19.55 -1.63 5.28
CA LEU A 80 20.48 -2.34 4.39
C LEU A 80 19.76 -3.41 3.58
N PHE A 81 18.89 -4.19 4.22
CA PHE A 81 18.05 -5.18 3.57
C PHE A 81 17.16 -4.56 2.49
N ALA A 82 16.55 -3.39 2.76
CA ALA A 82 15.74 -2.69 1.76
C ALA A 82 16.57 -2.29 0.52
N ILE A 83 17.83 -1.87 0.70
CA ILE A 83 18.73 -1.54 -0.42
C ILE A 83 19.07 -2.79 -1.24
N GLU A 84 19.32 -3.92 -0.60
CA GLU A 84 19.62 -5.18 -1.28
C GLU A 84 18.45 -5.68 -2.15
N LEU A 85 17.21 -5.30 -1.80
CA LEU A 85 16.01 -5.69 -2.55
C LEU A 85 15.74 -4.81 -3.77
N ILE A 86 16.29 -3.59 -3.85
CA ILE A 86 16.05 -2.64 -4.94
C ILE A 86 16.29 -3.25 -6.32
N PRO A 87 17.40 -3.97 -6.59
CA PRO A 87 17.64 -4.56 -7.91
C PRO A 87 16.56 -5.57 -8.33
N ALA A 88 16.10 -6.42 -7.41
CA ALA A 88 15.05 -7.40 -7.68
C ALA A 88 13.71 -6.72 -8.00
N VAL A 89 13.35 -5.68 -7.27
CA VAL A 89 12.13 -4.88 -7.48
C VAL A 89 12.19 -4.16 -8.83
N ILE A 90 13.31 -3.50 -9.15
CA ILE A 90 13.48 -2.79 -10.43
C ILE A 90 13.36 -3.77 -11.60
N LEU A 91 14.02 -4.93 -11.53
CA LEU A 91 13.95 -5.94 -12.56
C LEU A 91 12.51 -6.45 -12.75
N ALA A 92 11.83 -6.79 -11.66
CA ALA A 92 10.45 -7.29 -11.71
C ALA A 92 9.49 -6.28 -12.34
N LEU A 93 9.52 -5.03 -11.87
CA LEU A 93 8.69 -3.96 -12.43
C LEU A 93 9.07 -3.63 -13.89
N GLY A 94 10.37 -3.67 -14.22
CA GLY A 94 10.84 -3.50 -15.59
C GLY A 94 10.26 -4.54 -16.54
N ILE A 95 10.26 -5.82 -16.16
CA ILE A 95 9.67 -6.91 -16.94
C ILE A 95 8.15 -6.71 -17.10
N VAL A 96 7.44 -6.37 -16.02
CA VAL A 96 6.00 -6.10 -16.08
C VAL A 96 5.68 -4.95 -17.04
N ASN A 97 6.44 -3.85 -16.97
CA ASN A 97 6.24 -2.70 -17.86
C ASN A 97 6.53 -3.03 -19.33
N VAL A 98 7.55 -3.84 -19.61
CA VAL A 98 7.83 -4.32 -20.98
C VAL A 98 6.70 -5.17 -21.51
N ILE A 99 6.18 -6.12 -20.71
CA ILE A 99 5.04 -6.97 -21.09
C ILE A 99 3.81 -6.12 -21.38
N ASP A 100 3.55 -5.10 -20.57
CA ASP A 100 2.44 -4.16 -20.79
C ASP A 100 2.64 -3.35 -22.08
N GLY A 101 3.82 -2.78 -22.27
CA GLY A 101 4.17 -2.06 -23.50
C GLY A 101 4.05 -2.90 -24.77
N LEU A 102 4.31 -4.20 -24.70
CA LEU A 102 4.11 -5.16 -25.78
C LEU A 102 2.64 -5.59 -25.98
N GLY A 103 1.73 -5.07 -25.17
CA GLY A 103 0.30 -5.35 -25.28
C GLY A 103 -0.20 -6.56 -24.50
N GLY A 104 0.56 -7.01 -23.50
CA GLY A 104 0.18 -8.12 -22.62
C GLY A 104 -1.18 -7.93 -21.95
N LEU A 105 -1.49 -6.71 -21.50
CA LEU A 105 -2.80 -6.37 -20.94
C LEU A 105 -3.95 -6.54 -21.95
N ARG A 106 -3.74 -6.14 -23.20
CA ARG A 106 -4.73 -6.29 -24.27
C ARG A 106 -4.97 -7.76 -24.59
N ALA A 107 -3.92 -8.57 -24.59
CA ALA A 107 -4.05 -10.02 -24.74
C ALA A 107 -4.84 -10.64 -23.59
N ALA A 108 -4.54 -10.26 -22.35
CA ALA A 108 -5.26 -10.69 -21.15
C ALA A 108 -6.74 -10.28 -21.21
N GLN A 109 -7.04 -9.04 -21.61
CA GLN A 109 -8.40 -8.55 -21.80
C GLN A 109 -9.16 -9.42 -22.81
N LYS A 110 -8.56 -9.68 -23.97
CA LYS A 110 -9.19 -10.50 -25.02
C LYS A 110 -9.50 -11.92 -24.53
N LEU A 111 -8.61 -12.50 -23.73
CA LEU A 111 -8.81 -13.83 -23.16
C LEU A 111 -9.89 -13.82 -22.06
N MET A 112 -9.92 -12.78 -21.23
CA MET A 112 -10.90 -12.65 -20.13
C MET A 112 -12.32 -12.34 -20.61
N THR A 113 -12.48 -11.58 -21.68
CA THR A 113 -13.79 -11.12 -22.18
C THR A 113 -14.82 -12.25 -22.30
N PRO A 114 -14.55 -13.39 -22.95
CA PRO A 114 -15.53 -14.48 -23.07
C PRO A 114 -15.74 -15.25 -21.75
N ILE A 115 -14.79 -15.17 -20.84
CA ILE A 115 -14.79 -15.97 -19.60
C ILE A 115 -15.58 -15.30 -18.48
N LEU A 116 -15.65 -13.96 -18.45
CA LEU A 116 -16.27 -13.21 -17.35
C LEU A 116 -17.74 -13.53 -17.15
N LYS A 117 -18.50 -13.69 -18.24
CA LYS A 117 -19.94 -13.97 -18.16
C LYS A 117 -20.22 -15.35 -17.54
N PRO A 118 -19.62 -16.46 -17.97
CA PRO A 118 -19.83 -17.74 -17.31
C PRO A 118 -19.22 -17.81 -15.91
N LEU A 119 -18.08 -17.16 -15.69
CA LEU A 119 -17.30 -17.27 -14.45
C LEU A 119 -17.90 -16.41 -13.32
N LEU A 120 -18.21 -15.15 -13.61
CA LEU A 120 -18.68 -14.16 -12.62
C LEU A 120 -20.12 -13.68 -12.88
N GLY A 121 -20.67 -13.93 -14.06
CA GLY A 121 -22.01 -13.48 -14.44
C GLY A 121 -22.05 -11.99 -14.79
N ILE A 122 -20.91 -11.37 -15.08
CA ILE A 122 -20.78 -9.97 -15.51
C ILE A 122 -20.50 -9.88 -17.00
N PRO A 123 -20.90 -8.79 -17.69
CA PRO A 123 -20.71 -8.67 -19.13
C PRO A 123 -19.23 -8.54 -19.51
N GLY A 124 -18.88 -8.99 -20.72
CA GLY A 124 -17.49 -8.99 -21.22
C GLY A 124 -16.89 -7.58 -21.34
N ILE A 125 -17.70 -6.52 -21.44
CA ILE A 125 -17.24 -5.14 -21.47
C ILE A 125 -16.47 -4.74 -20.21
N THR A 126 -16.72 -5.42 -19.07
CA THR A 126 -16.01 -5.21 -17.80
C THR A 126 -14.58 -5.79 -17.80
N ALA A 127 -14.16 -6.47 -18.88
CA ALA A 127 -12.85 -7.13 -18.95
C ALA A 127 -11.71 -6.14 -18.79
N LEU A 128 -11.80 -4.95 -19.39
CA LEU A 128 -10.76 -3.94 -19.26
C LEU A 128 -10.61 -3.47 -17.81
N ALA A 129 -11.73 -3.15 -17.14
CA ALA A 129 -11.72 -2.76 -15.73
C ALA A 129 -11.20 -3.89 -14.82
N SER A 130 -11.54 -5.14 -15.15
CA SER A 130 -11.07 -6.33 -14.41
C SER A 130 -9.55 -6.52 -14.51
N ILE A 131 -8.97 -6.30 -15.68
CA ILE A 131 -7.52 -6.39 -15.90
C ILE A 131 -6.80 -5.16 -15.34
N ALA A 132 -7.34 -3.96 -15.56
CA ALA A 132 -6.77 -2.73 -14.99
C ALA A 132 -6.66 -2.80 -13.45
N ASN A 133 -7.62 -3.47 -12.79
CA ASN A 133 -7.57 -3.69 -11.34
C ASN A 133 -6.37 -4.53 -10.88
N MET A 134 -5.80 -5.35 -11.71
CA MET A 134 -4.60 -6.11 -11.36
C MET A 134 -3.36 -5.22 -11.20
N GLN A 135 -3.37 -4.05 -11.86
CA GLN A 135 -2.27 -3.08 -11.81
C GLN A 135 -2.60 -1.84 -10.97
N SER A 136 -3.82 -1.32 -11.06
CA SER A 136 -4.23 -0.07 -10.40
C SER A 136 -5.68 -0.15 -9.93
N THR A 137 -5.86 0.05 -8.63
CA THR A 137 -7.17 0.12 -7.98
C THR A 137 -7.95 1.33 -8.48
N ASP A 138 -7.31 2.49 -8.54
CA ASP A 138 -7.95 3.77 -8.86
C ASP A 138 -8.41 3.82 -10.32
N ALA A 139 -7.55 3.37 -11.25
CA ALA A 139 -7.91 3.27 -12.66
C ALA A 139 -9.12 2.35 -12.87
N ALA A 140 -9.12 1.20 -12.21
CA ALA A 140 -10.23 0.26 -12.29
C ALA A 140 -11.52 0.81 -11.69
N ALA A 141 -11.46 1.51 -10.58
CA ALA A 141 -12.62 2.13 -9.94
C ALA A 141 -13.25 3.22 -10.86
N GLY A 142 -12.40 4.03 -11.51
CA GLY A 142 -12.85 5.00 -12.51
C GLY A 142 -13.59 4.33 -13.67
N MET A 143 -13.04 3.25 -14.21
CA MET A 143 -13.68 2.48 -15.30
C MET A 143 -15.01 1.85 -14.89
N VAL A 144 -15.10 1.31 -13.67
CA VAL A 144 -16.37 0.75 -13.15
C VAL A 144 -17.44 1.83 -13.02
N LYS A 145 -17.04 3.00 -12.50
CA LYS A 145 -17.96 4.14 -12.41
C LYS A 145 -18.46 4.55 -13.78
N GLU A 146 -17.58 4.69 -14.76
CA GLU A 146 -17.92 5.06 -16.13
C GLU A 146 -18.90 4.06 -16.78
N LEU A 147 -18.61 2.75 -16.69
CA LEU A 147 -19.49 1.70 -17.21
C LEU A 147 -20.88 1.74 -16.58
N TYR A 148 -20.96 2.04 -15.28
CA TYR A 148 -22.23 2.17 -14.58
C TYR A 148 -22.99 3.44 -14.98
N ASP A 149 -22.33 4.59 -15.06
CA ASP A 149 -22.93 5.87 -15.46
C ASP A 149 -23.42 5.84 -16.91
N GLN A 150 -22.78 5.08 -17.79
CA GLN A 150 -23.18 4.83 -19.16
C GLN A 150 -24.33 3.80 -19.29
N GLY A 151 -24.71 3.12 -18.21
CA GLY A 151 -25.74 2.09 -18.22
C GLY A 151 -25.32 0.76 -18.85
N GLU A 152 -24.03 0.55 -19.05
CA GLU A 152 -23.46 -0.68 -19.63
C GLU A 152 -23.45 -1.86 -18.65
N ILE A 153 -23.54 -1.57 -17.35
CA ILE A 153 -23.64 -2.56 -16.28
C ILE A 153 -24.75 -2.20 -15.29
N THR A 154 -25.40 -3.22 -14.77
CA THR A 154 -26.43 -3.09 -13.73
C THR A 154 -25.78 -2.88 -12.35
N ASP A 155 -26.58 -2.48 -11.36
CA ASP A 155 -26.13 -2.31 -9.96
C ASP A 155 -25.60 -3.62 -9.36
N ASN A 156 -26.26 -4.76 -9.70
CA ASN A 156 -25.80 -6.07 -9.27
C ASN A 156 -24.45 -6.44 -9.92
N GLU A 157 -24.28 -6.21 -11.21
CA GLU A 157 -23.02 -6.47 -11.92
C GLU A 157 -21.90 -5.58 -11.40
N ARG A 158 -22.20 -4.30 -11.12
CA ARG A 158 -21.29 -3.38 -10.45
C ARG A 158 -20.82 -3.92 -9.12
N SER A 159 -21.74 -4.40 -8.28
CA SER A 159 -21.43 -4.94 -6.96
C SER A 159 -20.56 -6.21 -7.03
N ILE A 160 -20.85 -7.10 -7.98
CA ILE A 160 -20.03 -8.30 -8.23
C ILE A 160 -18.62 -7.90 -8.69
N LEU A 161 -18.52 -6.93 -9.60
CA LEU A 161 -17.25 -6.45 -10.12
C LEU A 161 -16.42 -5.79 -9.03
N ILE A 162 -17.02 -4.97 -8.16
CA ILE A 162 -16.35 -4.35 -7.02
C ILE A 162 -15.84 -5.43 -6.04
N ALA A 163 -16.64 -6.44 -5.70
CA ALA A 163 -16.22 -7.53 -4.83
C ALA A 163 -15.06 -8.34 -5.42
N TYR A 164 -15.08 -8.60 -6.74
CA TYR A 164 -13.95 -9.18 -7.45
C TYR A 164 -12.72 -8.28 -7.36
N GLN A 165 -12.87 -6.96 -7.54
CA GLN A 165 -11.76 -6.01 -7.50
C GLN A 165 -11.12 -5.90 -6.12
N THR A 166 -11.93 -5.78 -5.06
CA THR A 166 -11.45 -5.59 -3.68
C THR A 166 -10.79 -6.83 -3.09
N SER A 167 -11.12 -8.03 -3.58
CA SER A 167 -10.55 -9.29 -3.08
C SER A 167 -9.01 -9.37 -3.21
N ALA A 168 -8.41 -8.72 -4.21
CA ALA A 168 -6.97 -8.55 -4.35
C ALA A 168 -6.70 -7.39 -5.34
N SER A 169 -6.79 -6.15 -4.87
CA SER A 169 -6.58 -4.96 -5.70
C SER A 169 -5.11 -4.74 -6.01
N ALA A 170 -4.82 -4.29 -7.23
CA ALA A 170 -3.48 -3.96 -7.71
C ALA A 170 -2.42 -5.05 -7.40
N PHE A 171 -2.86 -6.33 -7.37
CA PHE A 171 -2.03 -7.41 -6.85
C PHE A 171 -0.79 -7.66 -7.71
N ILE A 172 -0.84 -7.47 -9.01
CA ILE A 172 0.33 -7.61 -9.88
C ILE A 172 1.37 -6.55 -9.52
N THR A 173 0.98 -5.28 -9.46
CA THR A 173 1.89 -4.19 -9.10
C THR A 173 2.45 -4.39 -7.69
N ASN A 174 1.60 -4.68 -6.70
CA ASN A 174 2.03 -4.88 -5.32
C ASN A 174 2.93 -6.12 -5.16
N TYR A 175 2.64 -7.20 -5.87
CA TYR A 175 3.41 -8.43 -5.81
C TYR A 175 4.81 -8.26 -6.43
N PHE A 176 4.91 -7.60 -7.58
CA PHE A 176 6.19 -7.35 -8.25
C PHE A 176 6.92 -6.09 -7.77
N SER A 177 6.32 -5.28 -6.89
CA SER A 177 7.02 -4.22 -6.17
C SER A 177 7.41 -4.68 -4.76
N SER A 178 6.55 -4.46 -3.78
CA SER A 178 6.85 -4.79 -2.38
C SER A 178 7.03 -6.30 -2.15
N GLY A 179 6.26 -7.14 -2.87
CA GLY A 179 6.38 -8.59 -2.79
C GLY A 179 7.67 -9.15 -3.37
N ALA A 180 8.26 -8.49 -4.37
CA ALA A 180 9.53 -8.92 -4.98
C ALA A 180 10.69 -8.99 -3.96
N ALA A 181 10.59 -8.21 -2.90
CA ALA A 181 11.51 -8.20 -1.78
C ALA A 181 11.69 -9.59 -1.13
N VAL A 182 10.65 -10.42 -1.13
CA VAL A 182 10.69 -11.73 -0.48
C VAL A 182 10.87 -12.89 -1.46
N PHE A 183 11.00 -12.64 -2.76
CA PHE A 183 11.10 -13.71 -3.77
C PHE A 183 12.28 -14.66 -3.55
N SER A 184 13.43 -14.14 -3.11
CA SER A 184 14.62 -14.93 -2.80
C SER A 184 14.46 -15.88 -1.60
N TYR A 185 13.48 -15.61 -0.75
CA TYR A 185 13.18 -16.40 0.46
C TYR A 185 12.01 -17.35 0.26
N MET A 186 11.34 -17.29 -0.90
CA MET A 186 10.19 -18.14 -1.19
C MET A 186 10.62 -19.55 -1.54
N VAL A 187 10.01 -20.52 -0.87
CA VAL A 187 10.17 -21.96 -1.20
C VAL A 187 9.28 -22.34 -2.40
N ALA A 188 8.12 -21.69 -2.55
CA ALA A 188 7.20 -21.92 -3.66
C ALA A 188 7.59 -21.08 -4.89
N PRO A 189 7.32 -21.57 -6.12
CA PRO A 189 7.50 -20.78 -7.33
C PRO A 189 6.71 -19.46 -7.28
N ILE A 190 7.30 -18.39 -7.82
CA ILE A 190 6.73 -17.02 -7.81
C ILE A 190 5.30 -16.95 -8.38
N ILE A 191 4.97 -17.83 -9.32
CA ILE A 191 3.64 -17.89 -9.94
C ILE A 191 2.54 -18.39 -8.99
N VAL A 192 2.87 -19.19 -7.99
CA VAL A 192 1.87 -19.84 -7.11
C VAL A 192 1.02 -18.83 -6.32
N PRO A 193 1.57 -17.83 -5.63
CA PRO A 193 0.76 -16.79 -4.96
C PRO A 193 -0.11 -16.01 -5.95
N ILE A 194 0.36 -15.77 -7.17
CA ILE A 194 -0.43 -15.07 -8.20
C ILE A 194 -1.68 -15.88 -8.55
N ILE A 195 -1.52 -17.20 -8.77
CA ILE A 195 -2.65 -18.09 -9.04
C ILE A 195 -3.62 -18.10 -7.86
N VAL A 196 -3.11 -18.22 -6.64
CA VAL A 196 -3.94 -18.22 -5.43
C VAL A 196 -4.74 -16.91 -5.31
N MET A 197 -4.09 -15.76 -5.45
CA MET A 197 -4.77 -14.45 -5.43
C MET A 197 -5.85 -14.36 -6.52
N PHE A 198 -5.56 -14.83 -7.72
CA PHE A 198 -6.51 -14.82 -8.82
C PHE A 198 -7.74 -15.71 -8.54
N VAL A 199 -7.51 -16.92 -8.00
CA VAL A 199 -8.60 -17.82 -7.59
C VAL A 199 -9.47 -17.18 -6.53
N PHE A 200 -8.88 -16.57 -5.51
CA PHE A 200 -9.65 -15.89 -4.45
C PHE A 200 -10.41 -14.64 -4.95
N LYS A 201 -9.90 -13.95 -5.96
CA LYS A 201 -10.68 -12.88 -6.65
C LYS A 201 -11.96 -13.43 -7.27
N ILE A 202 -11.87 -14.56 -7.94
CA ILE A 202 -13.03 -15.23 -8.55
C ILE A 202 -14.01 -15.68 -7.46
N ILE A 203 -13.50 -16.26 -6.38
CA ILE A 203 -14.32 -16.70 -5.24
C ILE A 203 -15.05 -15.48 -4.63
N GLY A 204 -14.36 -14.37 -4.38
CA GLY A 204 -14.94 -13.15 -3.82
C GLY A 204 -16.09 -12.60 -4.68
N GLY A 205 -15.88 -12.51 -6.00
CA GLY A 205 -16.93 -12.10 -6.94
C GLY A 205 -18.14 -13.05 -6.93
N ASN A 206 -17.90 -14.36 -6.89
CA ASN A 206 -18.99 -15.34 -6.85
C ASN A 206 -19.73 -15.38 -5.51
N LEU A 207 -19.07 -15.13 -4.39
CA LEU A 207 -19.73 -14.98 -3.09
C LEU A 207 -20.70 -13.78 -3.11
N MET A 208 -20.27 -12.65 -3.66
CA MET A 208 -21.15 -11.49 -3.85
C MET A 208 -22.32 -11.82 -4.78
N ARG A 209 -22.06 -12.50 -5.89
CA ARG A 209 -23.12 -12.95 -6.80
C ARG A 209 -24.16 -13.85 -6.12
N MET A 210 -23.68 -14.75 -5.28
CA MET A 210 -24.57 -15.63 -4.49
C MET A 210 -25.37 -14.82 -3.46
N TYR A 211 -24.73 -13.92 -2.74
CA TYR A 211 -25.38 -13.02 -1.79
C TYR A 211 -26.49 -12.20 -2.46
N LEU A 212 -26.21 -11.55 -3.59
CA LEU A 212 -27.19 -10.74 -4.31
C LEU A 212 -28.38 -11.58 -4.81
N LYS A 213 -28.14 -12.80 -5.28
CA LYS A 213 -29.23 -13.73 -5.68
C LYS A 213 -30.13 -14.13 -4.51
N MET A 214 -29.57 -14.24 -3.31
CA MET A 214 -30.32 -14.67 -2.12
C MET A 214 -31.10 -13.52 -1.46
N PHE A 215 -30.50 -12.33 -1.42
CA PHE A 215 -30.99 -11.22 -0.61
C PHE A 215 -31.41 -10.00 -1.42
N TYR A 216 -30.95 -9.85 -2.65
CA TYR A 216 -31.18 -8.65 -3.46
C TYR A 216 -31.71 -9.01 -4.85
N ARG A 217 -33.01 -8.81 -5.04
CA ARG A 217 -33.75 -9.29 -6.23
C ARG A 217 -33.95 -8.23 -7.32
N LYS A 218 -33.51 -6.98 -7.13
CA LYS A 218 -33.82 -5.87 -8.02
C LYS A 218 -32.59 -5.38 -8.76
N ASP A 219 -32.54 -5.66 -10.07
CA ASP A 219 -31.56 -5.04 -10.98
C ASP A 219 -32.03 -3.66 -11.38
N THR A 220 -31.22 -2.64 -11.10
CA THR A 220 -31.35 -1.30 -11.65
C THR A 220 -30.19 -1.02 -12.60
N THR A 221 -30.50 -0.61 -13.82
CA THR A 221 -29.47 -0.20 -14.78
C THR A 221 -29.03 1.23 -14.47
N GLY A 222 -27.74 1.48 -14.42
CA GLY A 222 -27.21 2.83 -14.28
C GLY A 222 -27.65 3.74 -15.43
N GLY A 223 -27.78 5.01 -15.17
CA GLY A 223 -28.09 6.01 -16.20
C GLY A 223 -29.50 6.62 -16.20
N ASN A 224 -30.40 6.18 -15.32
CA ASN A 224 -31.75 6.80 -15.23
C ASN A 224 -32.00 7.55 -13.92
N ALA A 225 -31.00 8.21 -13.34
CA ALA A 225 -31.19 9.08 -12.18
C ALA A 225 -31.47 10.55 -12.53
N ASN A 226 -31.67 10.91 -13.82
CA ASN A 226 -32.03 12.26 -14.26
C ASN A 226 -33.36 12.25 -15.03
N GLY A 227 -34.40 11.89 -14.34
CA GLY A 227 -35.78 12.00 -14.83
C GLY A 227 -36.67 12.53 -13.72
N ASN A 228 -36.90 13.84 -13.71
CA ASN A 228 -37.96 14.59 -13.03
C ASN A 228 -37.86 14.77 -11.50
N ALA A 229 -37.35 15.92 -11.12
CA ALA A 229 -38.01 16.80 -10.17
C ALA A 229 -37.85 18.25 -10.65
#